data_890966b7615d19286326feff398b8700
#
_entry.id   890966b7615d19286326feff398b8700
#
_cell.length_a   1.000
_cell.length_b   1.000
_cell.length_c   1.000
_cell.angle_alpha   90.00
_cell.angle_beta   90.00
_cell.angle_gamma   90.00
#
_symmetry.space_group_name_H-M   'P 1'
#
loop_
_entity.id
_entity.type
_entity.pdbx_description
1 polymer ?
#
loop_
_entity_poly.entity_id
_entity_poly.type
_entity_poly.pdbx_seq_one_letter_code
_entity_poly.pdbx_strand_id
1 'polypeptide(L)'
;MSFTTVAFFVFLLAGIVVYYVLPKNVQWIWLLILSYIYYFTFSIKASLFMVFATVTIYFGGIWLENIQNTGDRYLKDNKETLSREDKKAYKESLRRKKRWVLFLILLLDFGMLAVVKYSNFAIENINSVLGLIGKEPIGLLGMGLPLGISFFTFQSVSYAIDVYQGKYECEKNIFKMGLFVSFFPQLLQGPIGRYDRLGKQLYSGHSFNLKNVEYGLQRIGWGLFKKVVIADRAAVLVLNVFNNYEAYSGFHYIMAVLMYSVDLYMDFSGGIDIVIGAAQMFGITMDENFRQPYFSKSIGEFWRRWHITLGTWMKDYIFYPMSLSKKMNKFGKWGKKHFGNTFGRTLPICFANIVIFFIVGIWHGAAWKYIAYGLYNGFIIAISNLLEPVYKKLLSKFHINATSRGWTLWQIIRTFILVNIGWYFDMADSVSQALCMIRWSIQGFSLSQFNSSLLDLGIEARDYIIIIAGCIIVFIISVLKEEGIAIRESIAAKPLAVRWAAYYALIAVILIFGYIGATQGFIYANF
;
A
#
# COMPACT_ATOMS: atom_id res chain seq x y z
N MET A 1 12.05 6.07 -15.71
CA MET A 1 10.90 6.19 -16.67
C MET A 1 9.62 6.10 -15.88
N SER A 2 8.90 7.23 -15.69
CA SER A 2 7.63 7.25 -14.93
C SER A 2 6.48 6.68 -15.75
N PHE A 3 5.45 6.12 -15.09
CA PHE A 3 4.23 5.57 -15.72
C PHE A 3 3.37 6.60 -16.47
N THR A 4 3.62 7.90 -16.30
CA THR A 4 2.92 8.99 -16.99
C THR A 4 3.66 9.51 -18.22
N THR A 5 4.85 9.00 -18.53
CA THR A 5 5.67 9.49 -19.65
C THR A 5 5.38 8.78 -20.96
N VAL A 6 5.52 9.47 -22.07
CA VAL A 6 5.44 8.89 -23.43
C VAL A 6 6.41 7.72 -23.59
N ALA A 7 7.61 7.83 -23.00
CA ALA A 7 8.61 6.76 -23.02
C ALA A 7 8.07 5.45 -22.41
N PHE A 8 7.27 5.54 -21.34
CA PHE A 8 6.63 4.35 -20.75
C PHE A 8 5.62 3.71 -21.69
N PHE A 9 4.81 4.50 -22.40
CA PHE A 9 3.83 3.96 -23.33
C PHE A 9 4.47 3.33 -24.57
N VAL A 10 5.56 3.91 -25.08
CA VAL A 10 6.36 3.29 -26.15
C VAL A 10 6.97 1.98 -25.66
N PHE A 11 7.56 1.97 -24.47
CA PHE A 11 8.10 0.76 -23.84
C PHE A 11 7.02 -0.32 -23.65
N LEU A 12 5.86 0.05 -23.14
CA LEU A 12 4.73 -0.88 -22.92
C LEU A 12 4.23 -1.46 -24.24
N LEU A 13 4.04 -0.62 -25.26
CA LEU A 13 3.57 -1.06 -26.58
C LEU A 13 4.57 -2.02 -27.24
N ALA A 14 5.85 -1.64 -27.29
CA ALA A 14 6.90 -2.51 -27.79
C ALA A 14 6.98 -3.82 -27.01
N GLY A 15 6.87 -3.75 -25.68
CA GLY A 15 6.85 -4.91 -24.79
C GLY A 15 5.70 -5.87 -25.11
N ILE A 16 4.50 -5.38 -25.34
CA ILE A 16 3.31 -6.18 -25.66
C ILE A 16 3.43 -6.83 -27.05
N VAL A 17 3.87 -6.08 -28.05
CA VAL A 17 4.04 -6.61 -29.41
C VAL A 17 5.01 -7.79 -29.40
N VAL A 18 6.18 -7.63 -28.83
CA VAL A 18 7.19 -8.71 -28.75
C VAL A 18 6.65 -9.89 -27.90
N TYR A 19 5.98 -9.62 -26.79
CA TYR A 19 5.41 -10.64 -25.91
C TYR A 19 4.49 -11.62 -26.66
N TYR A 20 3.56 -11.10 -27.47
CA TYR A 20 2.60 -11.94 -28.19
C TYR A 20 3.14 -12.54 -29.49
N VAL A 21 4.25 -12.05 -30.02
CA VAL A 21 4.98 -12.70 -31.13
C VAL A 21 5.78 -13.90 -30.63
N LEU A 22 6.25 -13.86 -29.38
CA LEU A 22 7.05 -14.95 -28.81
C LEU A 22 6.20 -16.21 -28.50
N PRO A 23 6.79 -17.42 -28.64
CA PRO A 23 6.17 -18.65 -28.16
C PRO A 23 5.86 -18.60 -26.66
N LYS A 24 4.74 -19.18 -26.25
CA LYS A 24 4.23 -19.13 -24.87
C LYS A 24 5.24 -19.55 -23.80
N ASN A 25 6.05 -20.55 -24.10
CA ASN A 25 7.06 -21.10 -23.18
C ASN A 25 8.23 -20.16 -22.88
N VAL A 26 8.43 -19.11 -23.67
CA VAL A 26 9.52 -18.12 -23.49
C VAL A 26 8.99 -16.71 -23.13
N GLN A 27 7.69 -16.48 -23.14
CA GLN A 27 7.09 -15.18 -22.82
C GLN A 27 7.51 -14.66 -21.43
N TRP A 28 7.63 -15.54 -20.44
CA TRP A 28 8.08 -15.17 -19.12
C TRP A 28 9.53 -14.64 -19.08
N ILE A 29 10.40 -15.12 -20.00
CA ILE A 29 11.78 -14.60 -20.13
C ILE A 29 11.73 -13.17 -20.62
N TRP A 30 10.84 -12.88 -21.57
CA TRP A 30 10.65 -11.51 -22.06
C TRP A 30 10.14 -10.58 -20.97
N LEU A 31 9.18 -11.01 -20.14
CA LEU A 31 8.72 -10.23 -18.99
C LEU A 31 9.86 -9.97 -17.99
N LEU A 32 10.75 -10.92 -17.76
CA LEU A 32 11.94 -10.73 -16.92
C LEU A 32 12.86 -9.65 -17.50
N ILE A 33 13.17 -9.74 -18.80
CA ILE A 33 14.02 -8.76 -19.51
C ILE A 33 13.39 -7.37 -19.43
N LEU A 34 12.09 -7.24 -19.75
CA LEU A 34 11.36 -5.97 -19.64
C LEU A 34 11.42 -5.40 -18.22
N SER A 35 11.29 -6.23 -17.20
CA SER A 35 11.31 -5.80 -15.81
C SER A 35 12.66 -5.21 -15.41
N TYR A 36 13.75 -5.85 -15.81
CA TYR A 36 15.10 -5.32 -15.56
C TYR A 36 15.42 -4.09 -16.40
N ILE A 37 15.02 -4.05 -17.69
CA ILE A 37 15.16 -2.85 -18.53
C ILE A 37 14.44 -1.67 -17.86
N TYR A 38 13.18 -1.89 -17.43
CA TYR A 38 12.41 -0.84 -16.75
C TYR A 38 13.13 -0.34 -15.50
N TYR A 39 13.62 -1.23 -14.64
CA TYR A 39 14.29 -0.84 -13.41
C TYR A 39 15.63 -0.12 -13.65
N PHE A 40 16.38 -0.52 -14.68
CA PHE A 40 17.63 0.13 -15.07
C PHE A 40 17.44 1.58 -15.52
N THR A 41 16.22 1.96 -15.97
CA THR A 41 15.94 3.38 -16.26
C THR A 41 15.96 4.28 -15.02
N PHE A 42 15.88 3.70 -13.82
CA PHE A 42 16.00 4.42 -12.56
C PHE A 42 17.42 4.34 -11.99
N SER A 43 17.93 3.14 -11.80
CA SER A 43 19.29 2.93 -11.27
C SER A 43 19.76 1.48 -11.47
N ILE A 44 20.88 1.33 -12.18
CA ILE A 44 21.54 0.02 -12.31
C ILE A 44 22.07 -0.44 -10.95
N LYS A 45 22.65 0.46 -10.14
CA LYS A 45 23.18 0.11 -8.81
C LYS A 45 22.08 -0.38 -7.87
N ALA A 46 20.91 0.23 -7.92
CA ALA A 46 19.77 -0.15 -7.09
C ALA A 46 19.24 -1.55 -7.44
N SER A 47 19.45 -2.06 -8.66
CA SER A 47 19.03 -3.43 -9.03
C SER A 47 19.78 -4.52 -8.26
N LEU A 48 20.95 -4.22 -7.70
CA LEU A 48 21.67 -5.17 -6.85
C LEU A 48 20.88 -5.57 -5.59
N PHE A 49 20.10 -4.65 -5.03
CA PHE A 49 19.23 -4.95 -3.89
C PHE A 49 18.11 -5.94 -4.27
N MET A 50 17.56 -5.77 -5.46
CA MET A 50 16.53 -6.68 -5.99
C MET A 50 17.11 -8.07 -6.31
N VAL A 51 18.31 -8.12 -6.89
CA VAL A 51 19.06 -9.38 -7.10
C VAL A 51 19.37 -10.04 -5.77
N PHE A 52 19.84 -9.28 -4.77
CA PHE A 52 20.10 -9.78 -3.43
C PHE A 52 18.87 -10.41 -2.80
N ALA A 53 17.72 -9.72 -2.79
CA ALA A 53 16.46 -10.28 -2.29
C ALA A 53 16.06 -11.55 -3.04
N THR A 54 16.17 -11.57 -4.39
CA THR A 54 15.89 -12.76 -5.22
C THR A 54 16.76 -13.95 -4.79
N VAL A 55 18.06 -13.75 -4.63
CA VAL A 55 19.03 -14.79 -4.25
C VAL A 55 18.73 -15.32 -2.85
N THR A 56 18.46 -14.41 -1.91
CA THR A 56 18.17 -14.76 -0.51
C THR A 56 16.93 -15.66 -0.41
N ILE A 57 15.82 -15.27 -1.04
CA ILE A 57 14.59 -16.06 -0.94
C ILE A 57 14.62 -17.35 -1.78
N TYR A 58 15.36 -17.36 -2.88
CA TYR A 58 15.53 -18.55 -3.72
C TYR A 58 16.30 -19.64 -2.96
N PHE A 59 17.51 -19.35 -2.48
CA PHE A 59 18.29 -20.34 -1.72
C PHE A 59 17.67 -20.65 -0.38
N GLY A 60 17.08 -19.65 0.30
CA GLY A 60 16.35 -19.84 1.54
C GLY A 60 15.13 -20.74 1.38
N GLY A 61 14.38 -20.59 0.29
CA GLY A 61 13.24 -21.44 -0.04
C GLY A 61 13.63 -22.89 -0.29
N ILE A 62 14.70 -23.13 -1.09
CA ILE A 62 15.25 -24.45 -1.31
C ILE A 62 15.73 -25.08 0.00
N TRP A 63 16.40 -24.31 0.85
CA TRP A 63 16.88 -24.81 2.15
C TRP A 63 15.72 -25.23 3.06
N LEU A 64 14.67 -24.41 3.16
CA LEU A 64 13.46 -24.71 3.92
C LEU A 64 12.78 -26.01 3.44
N GLU A 65 12.64 -26.16 2.13
CA GLU A 65 12.02 -27.34 1.53
C GLU A 65 12.89 -28.60 1.73
N ASN A 66 14.21 -28.50 1.58
CA ASN A 66 15.12 -29.63 1.81
C ASN A 66 15.04 -30.13 3.26
N ILE A 67 14.95 -29.20 4.26
CA ILE A 67 14.73 -29.59 5.66
C ILE A 67 13.40 -30.32 5.82
N GLN A 68 12.34 -29.83 5.19
CA GLN A 68 11.02 -30.47 5.24
C GLN A 68 11.05 -31.86 4.62
N ASN A 69 11.54 -31.99 3.38
CA ASN A 69 11.56 -33.25 2.62
C ASN A 69 12.43 -34.32 3.31
N THR A 70 13.61 -33.91 3.81
CA THR A 70 14.48 -34.82 4.59
C THR A 70 13.80 -35.29 5.85
N GLY A 71 13.11 -34.37 6.54
CA GLY A 71 12.37 -34.71 7.75
C GLY A 71 11.18 -35.63 7.50
N ASP A 72 10.42 -35.39 6.45
CA ASP A 72 9.26 -36.22 6.09
C ASP A 72 9.69 -37.62 5.65
N ARG A 73 10.81 -37.73 4.90
CA ARG A 73 11.41 -39.00 4.54
C ARG A 73 11.81 -39.78 5.78
N TYR A 74 12.56 -39.17 6.70
CA TYR A 74 12.97 -39.83 7.95
C TYR A 74 11.79 -40.32 8.79
N LEU A 75 10.74 -39.50 8.91
CA LEU A 75 9.52 -39.90 9.64
C LEU A 75 8.74 -41.03 8.96
N LYS A 76 8.82 -41.11 7.63
CA LYS A 76 8.20 -42.19 6.84
C LYS A 76 8.98 -43.49 7.01
N ASP A 77 10.31 -43.44 6.85
CA ASP A 77 11.18 -44.60 6.88
C ASP A 77 11.23 -45.27 8.29
N ASN A 78 11.08 -44.43 9.33
CA ASN A 78 11.09 -44.89 10.72
C ASN A 78 9.69 -44.91 11.38
N LYS A 79 8.62 -45.03 10.55
CA LYS A 79 7.24 -44.95 11.04
C LYS A 79 6.89 -45.97 12.09
N GLU A 80 7.43 -47.20 12.00
CA GLU A 80 7.15 -48.33 12.89
C GLU A 80 8.07 -48.36 14.12
N THR A 81 9.28 -47.82 14.01
CA THR A 81 10.30 -47.87 15.06
C THR A 81 10.24 -46.69 16.04
N LEU A 82 9.79 -45.52 15.59
CA LEU A 82 9.72 -44.33 16.44
C LEU A 82 8.48 -44.34 17.34
N SER A 83 8.69 -44.06 18.63
CA SER A 83 7.58 -43.79 19.54
C SER A 83 6.83 -42.50 19.18
N ARG A 84 5.64 -42.31 19.75
CA ARG A 84 4.87 -41.09 19.58
C ARG A 84 5.61 -39.85 20.11
N GLU A 85 6.37 -40.01 21.18
CA GLU A 85 7.17 -38.96 21.81
C GLU A 85 8.37 -38.59 20.93
N ASP A 86 9.11 -39.58 20.41
CA ASP A 86 10.22 -39.34 19.49
C ASP A 86 9.79 -38.65 18.21
N LYS A 87 8.66 -39.06 17.62
CA LYS A 87 8.05 -38.37 16.45
C LYS A 87 7.74 -36.91 16.77
N LYS A 88 7.22 -36.61 17.97
CA LYS A 88 6.92 -35.24 18.40
C LYS A 88 8.20 -34.44 18.60
N ALA A 89 9.18 -34.98 19.29
CA ALA A 89 10.48 -34.36 19.53
C ALA A 89 11.21 -34.05 18.22
N TYR A 90 11.21 -35.02 17.28
CA TYR A 90 11.81 -34.84 15.97
C TYR A 90 11.13 -33.74 15.15
N LYS A 91 9.79 -33.72 15.09
CA LYS A 91 9.02 -32.64 14.44
C LYS A 91 9.34 -31.28 15.04
N GLU A 92 9.53 -31.20 16.35
CA GLU A 92 9.88 -29.95 17.03
C GLU A 92 11.30 -29.49 16.67
N SER A 93 12.24 -30.44 16.57
CA SER A 93 13.62 -30.20 16.08
C SER A 93 13.60 -29.64 14.64
N LEU A 94 12.88 -30.28 13.72
CA LEU A 94 12.72 -29.80 12.35
C LEU A 94 12.14 -28.37 12.32
N ARG A 95 11.10 -28.12 13.12
CA ARG A 95 10.49 -26.81 13.23
C ARG A 95 11.48 -25.76 13.74
N ARG A 96 12.37 -26.12 14.67
CA ARG A 96 13.44 -25.23 15.15
C ARG A 96 14.42 -24.90 14.02
N LYS A 97 14.89 -25.92 13.27
CA LYS A 97 15.79 -25.71 12.12
C LYS A 97 15.16 -24.78 11.08
N LYS A 98 13.92 -25.05 10.66
CA LYS A 98 13.19 -24.21 9.72
C LYS A 98 13.01 -22.77 10.23
N ARG A 99 12.77 -22.56 11.53
CA ARG A 99 12.67 -21.21 12.13
C ARG A 99 13.98 -20.44 12.03
N TRP A 100 15.12 -21.09 12.23
CA TRP A 100 16.42 -20.46 12.10
C TRP A 100 16.69 -20.03 10.65
N VAL A 101 16.37 -20.86 9.68
CA VAL A 101 16.50 -20.51 8.26
C VAL A 101 15.59 -19.34 7.92
N LEU A 102 14.32 -19.39 8.33
CA LEU A 102 13.39 -18.26 8.11
C LEU A 102 13.91 -16.99 8.80
N PHE A 103 14.40 -17.07 10.02
CA PHE A 103 14.97 -15.91 10.73
C PHE A 103 16.14 -15.30 9.96
N LEU A 104 17.04 -16.11 9.39
CA LEU A 104 18.14 -15.63 8.56
C LEU A 104 17.65 -14.92 7.29
N ILE A 105 16.65 -15.48 6.59
CA ILE A 105 16.04 -14.84 5.43
C ILE A 105 15.44 -13.48 5.83
N LEU A 106 14.64 -13.44 6.89
CA LEU A 106 14.03 -12.20 7.37
C LEU A 106 15.09 -11.18 7.81
N LEU A 107 16.15 -11.62 8.47
CA LEU A 107 17.26 -10.76 8.90
C LEU A 107 17.99 -10.15 7.70
N LEU A 108 18.22 -10.91 6.64
CA LEU A 108 18.88 -10.44 5.43
C LEU A 108 18.02 -9.46 4.67
N ASP A 109 16.77 -9.80 4.37
CA ASP A 109 15.88 -8.95 3.55
C ASP A 109 15.42 -7.70 4.31
N PHE A 110 14.93 -7.84 5.56
CA PHE A 110 14.57 -6.67 6.39
C PHE A 110 15.79 -5.92 6.89
N GLY A 111 16.93 -6.59 7.12
CA GLY A 111 18.20 -5.95 7.48
C GLY A 111 18.69 -5.05 6.36
N MET A 112 18.67 -5.52 5.12
CA MET A 112 18.96 -4.72 3.94
C MET A 112 18.05 -3.48 3.87
N LEU A 113 16.72 -3.67 4.00
CA LEU A 113 15.77 -2.56 4.02
C LEU A 113 16.04 -1.60 5.18
N ALA A 114 16.35 -2.12 6.37
CA ALA A 114 16.61 -1.31 7.55
C ALA A 114 17.87 -0.45 7.39
N VAL A 115 18.95 -1.01 6.88
CA VAL A 115 20.19 -0.28 6.64
C VAL A 115 19.97 0.84 5.63
N VAL A 116 19.30 0.57 4.52
CA VAL A 116 19.14 1.57 3.47
C VAL A 116 18.12 2.65 3.84
N LYS A 117 17.01 2.29 4.50
CA LYS A 117 15.91 3.21 4.77
C LYS A 117 16.04 3.95 6.12
N TYR A 118 16.59 3.32 7.15
CA TYR A 118 16.51 3.83 8.53
C TYR A 118 17.85 4.24 9.14
N SER A 119 19.01 4.01 8.50
CA SER A 119 20.32 4.36 9.07
C SER A 119 20.45 5.84 9.36
N ASN A 120 20.06 6.72 8.41
CA ASN A 120 20.14 8.16 8.62
C ASN A 120 19.21 8.63 9.74
N PHE A 121 18.00 8.10 9.82
CA PHE A 121 17.09 8.39 10.94
C PHE A 121 17.68 7.97 12.29
N ALA A 122 18.34 6.81 12.36
CA ALA A 122 19.02 6.38 13.57
C ALA A 122 20.19 7.32 13.92
N ILE A 123 21.00 7.71 12.93
CA ILE A 123 22.12 8.65 13.11
C ILE A 123 21.61 10.02 13.57
N GLU A 124 20.55 10.56 12.99
CA GLU A 124 19.95 11.85 13.41
C GLU A 124 19.47 11.81 14.87
N ASN A 125 18.83 10.71 15.31
CA ASN A 125 18.43 10.55 16.70
C ASN A 125 19.66 10.42 17.64
N ILE A 126 20.71 9.72 17.22
CA ILE A 126 21.98 9.63 17.97
C ILE A 126 22.62 11.03 18.05
N ASN A 127 22.69 11.77 16.94
CA ASN A 127 23.22 13.12 16.88
C ASN A 127 22.48 14.09 17.80
N SER A 128 21.16 13.93 17.91
CA SER A 128 20.36 14.72 18.87
C SER A 128 20.81 14.46 20.30
N VAL A 129 21.12 13.21 20.67
CA VAL A 129 21.65 12.87 21.99
C VAL A 129 23.08 13.34 22.16
N LEU A 130 23.94 13.19 21.13
CA LEU A 130 25.33 13.66 21.15
C LEU A 130 25.40 15.18 21.36
N GLY A 131 24.51 15.94 20.71
CA GLY A 131 24.39 17.40 20.89
C GLY A 131 24.08 17.79 22.35
N LEU A 132 23.22 17.02 23.06
CA LEU A 132 22.91 17.27 24.46
C LEU A 132 24.14 17.10 25.40
N ILE A 133 25.11 16.28 25.00
CA ILE A 133 26.34 16.00 25.78
C ILE A 133 27.57 16.69 25.18
N GLY A 134 27.37 17.64 24.23
CA GLY A 134 28.43 18.47 23.64
C GLY A 134 29.42 17.71 22.76
N LYS A 135 29.01 16.57 22.15
CA LYS A 135 29.84 15.80 21.22
C LYS A 135 29.52 16.12 19.77
N GLU A 136 30.53 15.98 18.91
CA GLU A 136 30.41 16.17 17.47
C GLU A 136 29.41 15.18 16.83
N PRO A 137 28.62 15.64 15.82
CA PRO A 137 27.66 14.78 15.14
C PRO A 137 28.35 13.76 14.24
N ILE A 138 27.76 12.59 14.14
CA ILE A 138 28.13 11.55 13.17
C ILE A 138 27.61 11.95 11.79
N GLY A 139 28.43 11.83 10.74
CA GLY A 139 28.04 12.13 9.37
C GLY A 139 26.93 11.20 8.87
N LEU A 140 25.97 11.75 8.10
CA LEU A 140 24.93 10.98 7.45
C LEU A 140 25.48 10.14 6.30
N LEU A 141 24.83 8.98 6.05
CA LEU A 141 25.22 8.10 4.95
C LEU A 141 24.63 8.61 3.63
N GLY A 142 25.46 8.72 2.59
CA GLY A 142 25.06 9.13 1.25
C GLY A 142 24.34 8.03 0.43
N MET A 143 23.52 7.21 1.07
CA MET A 143 22.79 6.13 0.41
C MET A 143 21.44 6.63 -0.09
N GLY A 144 21.27 6.66 -1.43
CA GLY A 144 19.94 6.90 -2.03
C GLY A 144 19.01 5.71 -1.80
N LEU A 145 17.75 5.99 -1.52
CA LEU A 145 16.73 4.94 -1.35
C LEU A 145 16.40 4.30 -2.70
N PRO A 146 16.60 2.97 -2.88
CA PRO A 146 16.21 2.29 -4.11
C PRO A 146 14.68 2.29 -4.25
N LEU A 147 14.20 2.74 -5.41
CA LEU A 147 12.78 2.76 -5.70
C LEU A 147 12.15 1.37 -5.55
N GLY A 148 11.02 1.29 -4.85
CA GLY A 148 10.27 0.06 -4.66
C GLY A 148 10.88 -0.96 -3.69
N ILE A 149 11.97 -0.62 -2.96
CA ILE A 149 12.65 -1.56 -2.04
C ILE A 149 11.69 -2.15 -1.01
N SER A 150 10.78 -1.35 -0.46
CA SER A 150 9.78 -1.81 0.51
C SER A 150 8.81 -2.82 -0.12
N PHE A 151 8.39 -2.60 -1.38
CA PHE A 151 7.44 -3.46 -2.07
C PHE A 151 8.03 -4.84 -2.39
N PHE A 152 9.20 -4.87 -3.05
CA PHE A 152 9.81 -6.15 -3.38
C PHE A 152 10.32 -6.91 -2.14
N THR A 153 10.72 -6.22 -1.07
CA THR A 153 11.07 -6.88 0.21
C THR A 153 9.85 -7.56 0.83
N PHE A 154 8.70 -6.88 0.91
CA PHE A 154 7.48 -7.49 1.44
C PHE A 154 7.01 -8.68 0.61
N GLN A 155 7.11 -8.58 -0.70
CA GLN A 155 6.78 -9.67 -1.60
C GLN A 155 7.71 -10.86 -1.41
N SER A 156 9.02 -10.64 -1.35
CA SER A 156 10.05 -11.64 -1.10
C SER A 156 9.85 -12.36 0.23
N VAL A 157 9.67 -11.57 1.29
CA VAL A 157 9.44 -12.09 2.65
C VAL A 157 8.15 -12.91 2.72
N SER A 158 7.07 -12.48 2.05
CA SER A 158 5.82 -13.25 2.02
C SER A 158 6.01 -14.62 1.40
N TYR A 159 6.76 -14.71 0.30
CA TYR A 159 7.11 -15.99 -0.33
C TYR A 159 7.86 -16.91 0.65
N ALA A 160 8.91 -16.41 1.31
CA ALA A 160 9.70 -17.20 2.24
C ALA A 160 8.88 -17.72 3.43
N ILE A 161 7.98 -16.89 3.99
CA ILE A 161 7.07 -17.29 5.07
C ILE A 161 6.08 -18.34 4.60
N ASP A 162 5.53 -18.20 3.40
CA ASP A 162 4.55 -19.14 2.85
C ASP A 162 5.19 -20.51 2.54
N VAL A 163 6.41 -20.56 2.00
CA VAL A 163 7.20 -21.79 1.86
C VAL A 163 7.51 -22.42 3.24
N TYR A 164 7.91 -21.61 4.23
CA TYR A 164 8.11 -22.09 5.60
C TYR A 164 6.84 -22.73 6.17
N GLN A 165 5.67 -22.16 5.89
CA GLN A 165 4.36 -22.68 6.33
C GLN A 165 3.91 -23.93 5.54
N GLY A 166 4.56 -24.24 4.42
CA GLY A 166 4.21 -25.35 3.52
C GLY A 166 2.96 -25.10 2.69
N LYS A 167 2.65 -23.83 2.37
CA LYS A 167 1.51 -23.50 1.52
C LYS A 167 1.72 -23.93 0.06
N TYR A 168 2.96 -23.92 -0.39
CA TYR A 168 3.38 -24.38 -1.71
C TYR A 168 4.85 -24.78 -1.70
N GLU A 169 5.25 -25.53 -2.72
CA GLU A 169 6.63 -25.92 -2.96
C GLU A 169 7.47 -24.72 -3.40
N CYS A 170 8.78 -24.74 -3.13
CA CYS A 170 9.64 -23.65 -3.54
C CYS A 170 9.87 -23.64 -5.07
N GLU A 171 10.05 -22.44 -5.63
CA GLU A 171 10.46 -22.28 -7.04
C GLU A 171 11.90 -22.77 -7.24
N LYS A 172 12.10 -23.63 -8.25
CA LYS A 172 13.39 -24.24 -8.57
C LYS A 172 14.19 -23.47 -9.62
N ASN A 173 13.58 -22.48 -10.26
CA ASN A 173 14.22 -21.66 -11.28
C ASN A 173 14.46 -20.25 -10.76
N ILE A 174 15.73 -19.88 -10.57
CA ILE A 174 16.12 -18.57 -10.05
C ILE A 174 15.65 -17.40 -10.93
N PHE A 175 15.57 -17.58 -12.25
CA PHE A 175 15.12 -16.56 -13.18
C PHE A 175 13.60 -16.32 -13.07
N LYS A 176 12.81 -17.38 -12.83
CA LYS A 176 11.38 -17.26 -12.53
C LYS A 176 11.18 -16.54 -11.19
N MET A 177 11.99 -16.87 -10.19
CA MET A 177 11.99 -16.16 -8.92
C MET A 177 12.36 -14.68 -9.12
N GLY A 178 13.38 -14.39 -9.94
CA GLY A 178 13.75 -13.05 -10.33
C GLY A 178 12.61 -12.28 -10.99
N LEU A 179 11.85 -12.91 -11.90
CA LEU A 179 10.66 -12.30 -12.51
C LEU A 179 9.59 -11.99 -11.47
N PHE A 180 9.32 -12.92 -10.55
CA PHE A 180 8.33 -12.70 -9.50
C PHE A 180 8.67 -11.47 -8.65
N VAL A 181 9.93 -11.31 -8.25
CA VAL A 181 10.42 -10.18 -7.45
C VAL A 181 10.43 -8.88 -8.24
N SER A 182 10.79 -8.92 -9.53
CA SER A 182 11.07 -7.75 -10.36
C SER A 182 9.93 -7.30 -11.27
N PHE A 183 8.80 -7.99 -11.31
CA PHE A 183 7.72 -7.74 -12.28
C PHE A 183 7.36 -6.24 -12.37
N PHE A 184 7.70 -5.60 -13.50
CA PHE A 184 7.76 -4.14 -13.63
C PHE A 184 6.45 -3.40 -13.30
N PRO A 185 5.24 -3.93 -13.58
CA PRO A 185 4.04 -3.20 -13.24
C PRO A 185 3.84 -3.00 -11.72
N GLN A 186 4.30 -3.95 -10.89
CA GLN A 186 4.12 -3.85 -9.44
C GLN A 186 5.28 -3.18 -8.70
N LEU A 187 6.45 -3.06 -9.36
CA LEU A 187 7.73 -2.81 -8.69
C LEU A 187 7.79 -1.48 -7.93
N LEU A 188 7.19 -0.40 -8.46
CA LEU A 188 7.29 0.94 -7.86
C LEU A 188 6.19 1.21 -6.83
N GLN A 189 4.95 0.90 -7.15
CA GLN A 189 3.78 1.18 -6.31
C GLN A 189 2.61 0.23 -6.56
N GLY A 190 2.85 -0.88 -7.26
CA GLY A 190 1.82 -1.85 -7.59
C GLY A 190 1.28 -2.59 -6.37
N PRO A 191 0.21 -3.38 -6.54
CA PRO A 191 -0.27 -4.27 -5.50
C PRO A 191 0.81 -5.25 -5.06
N ILE A 192 0.94 -5.52 -3.75
CA ILE A 192 1.91 -6.52 -3.24
C ILE A 192 1.45 -7.91 -3.67
N GLY A 193 2.08 -8.44 -4.72
CA GLY A 193 1.72 -9.72 -5.34
C GLY A 193 2.00 -10.91 -4.42
N ARG A 194 1.10 -11.90 -4.43
CA ARG A 194 1.30 -13.19 -3.75
C ARG A 194 1.78 -14.23 -4.75
N TYR A 195 2.76 -15.05 -4.35
CA TYR A 195 3.36 -16.03 -5.26
C TYR A 195 2.36 -17.06 -5.81
N ASP A 196 1.44 -17.53 -4.98
CA ASP A 196 0.40 -18.50 -5.35
C ASP A 196 -0.56 -17.99 -6.45
N ARG A 197 -0.77 -16.67 -6.53
CA ARG A 197 -1.67 -16.04 -7.51
C ARG A 197 -0.90 -15.44 -8.68
N LEU A 198 0.13 -14.65 -8.41
CA LEU A 198 0.86 -13.94 -9.44
C LEU A 198 1.91 -14.82 -10.13
N GLY A 199 2.70 -15.60 -9.39
CA GLY A 199 3.79 -16.42 -9.94
C GLY A 199 3.30 -17.38 -11.03
N LYS A 200 2.18 -18.07 -10.78
CA LYS A 200 1.58 -18.98 -11.79
C LYS A 200 1.21 -18.26 -13.08
N GLN A 201 0.66 -17.05 -13.00
CA GLN A 201 0.29 -16.25 -14.17
C GLN A 201 1.52 -15.74 -14.93
N LEU A 202 2.57 -15.34 -14.22
CA LEU A 202 3.82 -14.86 -14.84
C LEU A 202 4.51 -15.94 -15.67
N TYR A 203 4.41 -17.21 -15.25
CA TYR A 203 5.13 -18.33 -15.87
C TYR A 203 4.30 -19.07 -16.92
N SER A 204 2.98 -18.92 -16.91
CA SER A 204 2.10 -19.46 -17.95
C SER A 204 2.11 -18.52 -19.16
N GLY A 205 2.19 -19.10 -20.35
CA GLY A 205 2.08 -18.31 -21.57
C GLY A 205 0.64 -17.89 -21.83
N HIS A 206 0.45 -16.67 -22.34
CA HIS A 206 -0.85 -16.10 -22.67
C HIS A 206 -1.04 -15.93 -24.18
N SER A 207 -2.24 -16.21 -24.66
CA SER A 207 -2.63 -15.87 -26.04
C SER A 207 -3.10 -14.43 -26.10
N PHE A 208 -2.88 -13.78 -27.24
CA PHE A 208 -3.40 -12.44 -27.48
C PHE A 208 -4.93 -12.41 -27.32
N ASN A 209 -5.42 -11.45 -26.56
CA ASN A 209 -6.84 -11.24 -26.35
C ASN A 209 -7.13 -9.73 -26.40
N LEU A 210 -7.83 -9.31 -27.44
CA LEU A 210 -8.16 -7.90 -27.67
C LEU A 210 -8.94 -7.28 -26.50
N LYS A 211 -9.81 -8.05 -25.85
CA LYS A 211 -10.58 -7.59 -24.68
C LYS A 211 -9.66 -7.23 -23.50
N ASN A 212 -8.57 -7.99 -23.27
CA ASN A 212 -7.59 -7.66 -22.24
C ASN A 212 -6.86 -6.37 -22.57
N VAL A 213 -6.54 -6.12 -23.82
CA VAL A 213 -5.90 -4.88 -24.27
C VAL A 213 -6.86 -3.70 -24.13
N GLU A 214 -8.09 -3.84 -24.60
CA GLU A 214 -9.14 -2.81 -24.48
C GLU A 214 -9.40 -2.43 -23.02
N TYR A 215 -9.60 -3.41 -22.13
CA TYR A 215 -9.86 -3.17 -20.72
C TYR A 215 -8.64 -2.64 -19.98
N GLY A 216 -7.43 -3.07 -20.37
CA GLY A 216 -6.18 -2.54 -19.87
C GLY A 216 -6.01 -1.06 -20.20
N LEU A 217 -6.26 -0.68 -21.47
CA LEU A 217 -6.20 0.73 -21.92
C LEU A 217 -7.24 1.62 -21.24
N GLN A 218 -8.49 1.13 -21.09
CA GLN A 218 -9.52 1.86 -20.35
C GLN A 218 -9.08 2.14 -18.91
N ARG A 219 -8.45 1.14 -18.26
CA ARG A 219 -7.98 1.28 -16.89
C ARG A 219 -6.78 2.22 -16.78
N ILE A 220 -5.86 2.17 -17.73
CA ILE A 220 -4.73 3.13 -17.83
C ILE A 220 -5.28 4.55 -18.02
N GLY A 221 -6.22 4.75 -18.94
CA GLY A 221 -6.85 6.04 -19.17
C GLY A 221 -7.53 6.59 -17.91
N TRP A 222 -8.26 5.75 -17.18
CA TRP A 222 -8.86 6.14 -15.89
C TRP A 222 -7.81 6.51 -14.83
N GLY A 223 -6.70 5.77 -14.78
CA GLY A 223 -5.57 6.07 -13.90
C GLY A 223 -4.90 7.40 -14.26
N LEU A 224 -4.67 7.65 -15.54
CA LEU A 224 -4.12 8.93 -16.04
C LEU A 224 -5.06 10.10 -15.73
N PHE A 225 -6.37 9.94 -15.95
CA PHE A 225 -7.34 10.98 -15.59
C PHE A 225 -7.21 11.37 -14.11
N LYS A 226 -7.16 10.40 -13.20
CA LYS A 226 -6.99 10.68 -11.77
C LYS A 226 -5.66 11.37 -11.47
N LYS A 227 -4.55 10.86 -12.02
CA LYS A 227 -3.21 11.39 -11.75
C LYS A 227 -3.00 12.76 -12.36
N VAL A 228 -3.11 12.88 -13.70
CA VAL A 228 -2.66 14.10 -14.39
C VAL A 228 -3.72 15.22 -14.45
N VAL A 229 -5.01 14.90 -14.32
CA VAL A 229 -6.06 15.93 -14.33
C VAL A 229 -6.37 16.42 -12.93
N ILE A 230 -6.36 15.56 -11.92
CA ILE A 230 -6.80 15.90 -10.57
C ILE A 230 -5.64 16.00 -9.59
N ALA A 231 -4.88 14.91 -9.40
CA ALA A 231 -3.86 14.82 -8.35
C ALA A 231 -2.74 15.86 -8.54
N ASP A 232 -2.13 15.93 -9.72
CA ASP A 232 -1.02 16.84 -9.98
C ASP A 232 -1.39 18.33 -9.77
N ARG A 233 -2.67 18.70 -9.98
CA ARG A 233 -3.17 20.06 -9.65
C ARG A 233 -3.35 20.27 -8.16
N ALA A 234 -3.96 19.31 -7.48
CA ALA A 234 -4.18 19.39 -6.04
C ALA A 234 -2.86 19.44 -5.27
N ALA A 235 -1.85 18.70 -5.74
CA ALA A 235 -0.51 18.67 -5.16
C ALA A 235 0.14 20.06 -5.07
N VAL A 236 -0.07 20.93 -6.05
CA VAL A 236 0.50 22.30 -6.05
C VAL A 236 0.05 23.09 -4.82
N LEU A 237 -1.26 23.09 -4.56
CA LEU A 237 -1.81 23.76 -3.37
C LEU A 237 -1.28 23.13 -2.08
N VAL A 238 -1.30 21.79 -2.02
CA VAL A 238 -0.86 21.05 -0.83
C VAL A 238 0.58 21.41 -0.48
N LEU A 239 1.48 21.34 -1.46
CA LEU A 239 2.90 21.66 -1.27
C LEU A 239 3.11 23.10 -0.89
N ASN A 240 2.41 24.04 -1.54
CA ASN A 240 2.55 25.45 -1.22
C ASN A 240 2.18 25.73 0.25
N VAL A 241 1.06 25.18 0.73
CA VAL A 241 0.61 25.44 2.10
C VAL A 241 1.45 24.70 3.14
N PHE A 242 1.81 23.44 2.90
CA PHE A 242 2.59 22.68 3.87
C PHE A 242 4.04 23.15 3.97
N ASN A 243 4.67 23.51 2.85
CA ASN A 243 6.05 24.01 2.85
C ASN A 243 6.15 25.45 3.43
N ASN A 244 5.08 26.23 3.32
CA ASN A 244 5.03 27.62 3.82
C ASN A 244 3.98 27.78 4.94
N TYR A 245 3.83 26.76 5.79
CA TYR A 245 2.72 26.71 6.75
C TYR A 245 2.64 27.92 7.68
N GLU A 246 3.76 28.59 7.99
CA GLU A 246 3.79 29.78 8.85
C GLU A 246 3.08 30.99 8.22
N ALA A 247 2.94 31.02 6.89
CA ALA A 247 2.24 32.09 6.18
C ALA A 247 0.72 31.93 6.17
N TYR A 248 0.20 30.78 6.62
CA TYR A 248 -1.21 30.44 6.54
C TYR A 248 -1.83 30.16 7.91
N SER A 249 -3.15 30.09 7.98
CA SER A 249 -3.88 29.72 9.20
C SER A 249 -5.33 29.34 8.92
N GLY A 250 -6.00 28.76 9.91
CA GLY A 250 -7.44 28.53 9.92
C GLY A 250 -7.93 27.71 8.74
N PHE A 251 -8.82 28.29 7.94
CA PHE A 251 -9.46 27.61 6.81
C PHE A 251 -8.47 27.18 5.71
N HIS A 252 -7.35 27.89 5.54
CA HIS A 252 -6.32 27.51 4.55
C HIS A 252 -5.71 26.14 4.84
N TYR A 253 -5.46 25.82 6.12
CA TYR A 253 -4.98 24.48 6.50
C TYR A 253 -6.03 23.39 6.28
N ILE A 254 -7.31 23.70 6.57
CA ILE A 254 -8.41 22.78 6.29
C ILE A 254 -8.50 22.51 4.79
N MET A 255 -8.41 23.55 3.95
CA MET A 255 -8.39 23.41 2.51
C MET A 255 -7.20 22.55 2.04
N ALA A 256 -6.01 22.79 2.58
CA ALA A 256 -4.81 22.04 2.20
C ALA A 256 -4.93 20.55 2.55
N VAL A 257 -5.43 20.19 3.72
CA VAL A 257 -5.59 18.77 4.09
C VAL A 257 -6.73 18.08 3.32
N LEU A 258 -7.79 18.81 2.97
CA LEU A 258 -8.84 18.30 2.09
C LEU A 258 -8.28 18.04 0.67
N MET A 259 -7.48 18.98 0.15
CA MET A 259 -6.80 18.80 -1.14
C MET A 259 -5.76 17.68 -1.08
N TYR A 260 -5.08 17.48 0.06
CA TYR A 260 -4.21 16.33 0.25
C TYR A 260 -4.97 15.00 0.21
N SER A 261 -6.18 14.94 0.78
CA SER A 261 -7.05 13.76 0.62
C SER A 261 -7.38 13.46 -0.84
N VAL A 262 -7.62 14.50 -1.64
CA VAL A 262 -7.87 14.37 -3.09
C VAL A 262 -6.59 13.92 -3.79
N ASP A 263 -5.49 14.63 -3.60
CA ASP A 263 -4.19 14.35 -4.21
C ASP A 263 -3.75 12.91 -3.92
N LEU A 264 -3.62 12.55 -2.67
CA LEU A 264 -3.12 11.23 -2.23
C LEU A 264 -3.97 10.08 -2.80
N TYR A 265 -5.31 10.22 -2.79
CA TYR A 265 -6.18 9.18 -3.34
C TYR A 265 -6.11 9.10 -4.86
N MET A 266 -6.10 10.23 -5.55
CA MET A 266 -6.07 10.26 -7.01
C MET A 266 -4.70 9.84 -7.55
N ASP A 267 -3.61 10.29 -6.92
CA ASP A 267 -2.25 9.90 -7.25
C ASP A 267 -2.04 8.39 -7.09
N PHE A 268 -2.26 7.88 -5.89
CA PHE A 268 -1.95 6.50 -5.59
C PHE A 268 -2.90 5.53 -6.29
N SER A 269 -4.23 5.75 -6.22
CA SER A 269 -5.17 4.90 -6.94
C SER A 269 -5.06 5.04 -8.46
N GLY A 270 -4.64 6.20 -8.96
CA GLY A 270 -4.35 6.44 -10.37
C GLY A 270 -3.18 5.61 -10.85
N GLY A 271 -2.06 5.65 -10.12
CA GLY A 271 -0.90 4.82 -10.42
C GLY A 271 -1.20 3.32 -10.35
N ILE A 272 -1.97 2.88 -9.34
CA ILE A 272 -2.43 1.49 -9.24
C ILE A 272 -3.26 1.08 -10.47
N ASP A 273 -4.16 1.94 -10.94
CA ASP A 273 -4.96 1.62 -12.13
C ASP A 273 -4.10 1.54 -13.40
N ILE A 274 -3.07 2.38 -13.53
CA ILE A 274 -2.14 2.31 -14.66
C ILE A 274 -1.38 0.97 -14.64
N VAL A 275 -0.84 0.55 -13.50
CA VAL A 275 -0.03 -0.67 -13.44
C VAL A 275 -0.86 -1.93 -13.58
N ILE A 276 -2.09 -1.97 -13.01
CA ILE A 276 -3.00 -3.10 -13.20
C ILE A 276 -3.47 -3.17 -14.65
N GLY A 277 -3.75 -2.02 -15.27
CA GLY A 277 -4.09 -1.94 -16.69
C GLY A 277 -2.97 -2.45 -17.58
N ALA A 278 -1.73 -2.04 -17.31
CA ALA A 278 -0.56 -2.52 -18.04
C ALA A 278 -0.36 -4.05 -17.90
N ALA A 279 -0.48 -4.59 -16.69
CA ALA A 279 -0.41 -6.05 -16.47
C ALA A 279 -1.54 -6.79 -17.21
N GLN A 280 -2.77 -6.24 -17.21
CA GLN A 280 -3.92 -6.83 -17.89
C GLN A 280 -3.69 -6.94 -19.41
N MET A 281 -2.96 -6.01 -20.02
CA MET A 281 -2.64 -6.06 -21.45
C MET A 281 -1.73 -7.26 -21.79
N PHE A 282 -0.95 -7.79 -20.84
CA PHE A 282 -0.20 -9.06 -20.97
C PHE A 282 -1.03 -10.30 -20.60
N GLY A 283 -2.30 -10.15 -20.25
CA GLY A 283 -3.16 -11.24 -19.77
C GLY A 283 -2.98 -11.57 -18.29
N ILE A 284 -2.27 -10.73 -17.53
CA ILE A 284 -1.96 -10.94 -16.11
C ILE A 284 -2.94 -10.13 -15.26
N THR A 285 -3.62 -10.81 -14.33
CA THR A 285 -4.54 -10.19 -13.38
C THR A 285 -3.83 -9.90 -12.07
N MET A 286 -3.89 -8.65 -11.62
CA MET A 286 -3.36 -8.21 -10.33
C MET A 286 -4.48 -7.94 -9.32
N ASP A 287 -4.14 -7.97 -8.03
CA ASP A 287 -5.09 -7.70 -6.94
C ASP A 287 -5.50 -6.21 -6.91
N GLU A 288 -6.76 -5.95 -6.56
CA GLU A 288 -7.25 -4.59 -6.32
C GLU A 288 -6.64 -4.01 -5.04
N ASN A 289 -6.28 -2.71 -5.09
CA ASN A 289 -5.66 -2.03 -3.95
C ASN A 289 -6.55 -0.96 -3.31
N PHE A 290 -7.63 -0.56 -3.99
CA PHE A 290 -8.60 0.44 -3.52
C PHE A 290 -10.04 0.02 -3.80
N ARG A 291 -10.93 0.28 -2.83
CA ARG A 291 -12.37 0.03 -2.94
C ARG A 291 -13.16 1.16 -2.27
N GLN A 292 -13.31 2.29 -2.96
CA GLN A 292 -14.04 3.49 -2.52
C GLN A 292 -13.77 3.83 -1.04
N PRO A 293 -12.53 4.14 -0.62
CA PRO A 293 -12.16 4.23 0.79
C PRO A 293 -12.89 5.34 1.54
N TYR A 294 -13.22 6.45 0.90
CA TYR A 294 -13.91 7.58 1.53
C TYR A 294 -15.41 7.35 1.80
N PHE A 295 -15.97 6.21 1.39
CA PHE A 295 -17.32 5.76 1.80
C PHE A 295 -17.30 4.93 3.10
N SER A 296 -16.16 4.83 3.78
CA SER A 296 -15.99 4.02 4.97
C SER A 296 -16.70 4.59 6.19
N LYS A 297 -17.35 3.73 6.95
CA LYS A 297 -18.11 4.07 8.18
C LYS A 297 -17.24 4.06 9.44
N SER A 298 -16.00 3.59 9.35
CA SER A 298 -15.02 3.56 10.45
C SER A 298 -13.59 3.55 9.92
N ILE A 299 -12.62 3.95 10.77
CA ILE A 299 -11.19 3.89 10.42
C ILE A 299 -10.75 2.46 10.08
N GLY A 300 -11.26 1.46 10.82
CA GLY A 300 -10.97 0.05 10.49
C GLY A 300 -11.53 -0.38 9.14
N GLU A 301 -12.67 0.16 8.69
CA GLU A 301 -13.20 -0.08 7.35
C GLU A 301 -12.39 0.68 6.29
N PHE A 302 -12.00 1.93 6.58
CA PHE A 302 -11.14 2.72 5.70
C PHE A 302 -9.88 1.93 5.32
N TRP A 303 -9.16 1.37 6.28
CA TRP A 303 -7.95 0.57 6.03
C TRP A 303 -8.20 -0.79 5.37
N ARG A 304 -9.42 -1.31 5.36
CA ARG A 304 -9.82 -2.47 4.54
C ARG A 304 -10.10 -2.10 3.08
N ARG A 305 -10.32 -0.82 2.78
CA ARG A 305 -10.63 -0.28 1.46
C ARG A 305 -9.47 0.52 0.86
N TRP A 306 -8.52 0.95 1.68
CA TRP A 306 -7.30 1.68 1.35
C TRP A 306 -6.10 0.76 1.40
N HIS A 307 -5.26 0.77 0.33
CA HIS A 307 -4.04 -0.04 0.23
C HIS A 307 -4.25 -1.49 0.67
N ILE A 308 -5.23 -2.14 0.05
CA ILE A 308 -5.79 -3.45 0.47
C ILE A 308 -4.70 -4.53 0.56
N THR A 309 -3.76 -4.54 -0.39
CA THR A 309 -2.71 -5.56 -0.43
C THR A 309 -1.72 -5.42 0.72
N LEU A 310 -1.37 -4.19 1.14
CA LEU A 310 -0.58 -3.95 2.35
C LEU A 310 -1.35 -4.38 3.60
N GLY A 311 -2.62 -3.96 3.72
CA GLY A 311 -3.48 -4.34 4.84
C GLY A 311 -3.62 -5.86 4.99
N THR A 312 -3.79 -6.56 3.87
CA THR A 312 -3.84 -8.03 3.83
C THR A 312 -2.51 -8.65 4.22
N TRP A 313 -1.38 -8.08 3.75
CA TRP A 313 -0.04 -8.53 4.12
C TRP A 313 0.19 -8.41 5.64
N MET A 314 -0.11 -7.25 6.22
CA MET A 314 0.02 -7.01 7.66
C MET A 314 -0.86 -7.97 8.48
N LYS A 315 -2.08 -8.24 8.00
CA LYS A 315 -3.01 -9.16 8.64
C LYS A 315 -2.49 -10.60 8.64
N ASP A 316 -1.98 -11.09 7.49
CA ASP A 316 -1.58 -12.48 7.33
C ASP A 316 -0.26 -12.81 8.03
N TYR A 317 0.72 -11.88 7.98
CA TYR A 317 2.08 -12.16 8.45
C TYR A 317 2.41 -11.56 9.81
N ILE A 318 1.61 -10.61 10.31
CA ILE A 318 1.82 -10.00 11.64
C ILE A 318 0.64 -10.25 12.56
N PHE A 319 -0.58 -9.84 12.15
CA PHE A 319 -1.75 -9.90 13.04
C PHE A 319 -2.09 -11.32 13.47
N TYR A 320 -2.30 -12.24 12.53
CA TYR A 320 -2.68 -13.60 12.86
C TYR A 320 -1.61 -14.34 13.66
N PRO A 321 -0.31 -14.36 13.26
CA PRO A 321 0.73 -15.01 14.06
C PRO A 321 0.83 -14.46 15.48
N MET A 322 0.67 -13.14 15.65
CA MET A 322 0.70 -12.50 16.96
C MET A 322 -0.55 -12.83 17.79
N SER A 323 -1.74 -12.63 17.21
CA SER A 323 -3.04 -12.79 17.89
C SER A 323 -3.27 -14.24 18.36
N LEU A 324 -2.79 -15.22 17.59
CA LEU A 324 -2.91 -16.64 17.90
C LEU A 324 -1.80 -17.16 18.82
N SER A 325 -0.84 -16.32 19.20
CA SER A 325 0.29 -16.70 20.03
C SER A 325 -0.15 -17.06 21.47
N LYS A 326 0.62 -17.97 22.11
CA LYS A 326 0.39 -18.34 23.51
C LYS A 326 0.46 -17.14 24.46
N LYS A 327 1.32 -16.13 24.15
CA LYS A 327 1.44 -14.89 24.94
C LYS A 327 0.16 -14.05 24.86
N MET A 328 -0.40 -13.87 23.66
CA MET A 328 -1.67 -13.13 23.46
C MET A 328 -2.85 -13.84 24.11
N ASN A 329 -2.91 -15.18 24.03
CA ASN A 329 -3.93 -15.95 24.73
C ASN A 329 -3.86 -15.78 26.25
N LYS A 330 -2.64 -15.74 26.84
CA LYS A 330 -2.44 -15.44 28.26
C LYS A 330 -2.89 -14.01 28.60
N PHE A 331 -2.55 -13.04 27.76
CA PHE A 331 -2.96 -11.65 27.92
C PHE A 331 -4.49 -11.52 27.87
N GLY A 332 -5.16 -12.21 26.94
CA GLY A 332 -6.63 -12.25 26.90
C GLY A 332 -7.28 -12.88 28.15
N LYS A 333 -6.67 -13.94 28.71
CA LYS A 333 -7.14 -14.53 29.98
C LYS A 333 -6.97 -13.56 31.15
N TRP A 334 -5.83 -12.88 31.22
CA TRP A 334 -5.55 -11.84 32.22
C TRP A 334 -6.56 -10.69 32.09
N GLY A 335 -6.77 -10.19 30.87
CA GLY A 335 -7.76 -9.13 30.61
C GLY A 335 -9.18 -9.49 31.03
N LYS A 336 -9.62 -10.74 30.79
CA LYS A 336 -10.93 -11.22 31.24
C LYS A 336 -11.06 -11.22 32.76
N LYS A 337 -10.01 -11.59 33.49
CA LYS A 337 -9.99 -11.61 34.94
C LYS A 337 -10.14 -10.21 35.54
N HIS A 338 -9.53 -9.18 34.93
CA HIS A 338 -9.46 -7.82 35.49
C HIS A 338 -10.52 -6.88 34.94
N PHE A 339 -10.94 -7.04 33.68
CA PHE A 339 -11.84 -6.11 32.97
C PHE A 339 -13.13 -6.78 32.49
N GLY A 340 -13.39 -8.02 32.91
CA GLY A 340 -14.57 -8.77 32.50
C GLY A 340 -14.49 -9.35 31.08
N ASN A 341 -15.49 -10.17 30.74
CA ASN A 341 -15.45 -10.97 29.51
C ASN A 341 -15.43 -10.13 28.24
N THR A 342 -16.18 -9.05 28.19
CA THR A 342 -16.34 -8.21 26.98
C THR A 342 -15.05 -7.46 26.66
N PHE A 343 -14.59 -6.64 27.61
CA PHE A 343 -13.38 -5.85 27.43
C PHE A 343 -12.12 -6.73 27.36
N GLY A 344 -12.01 -7.74 28.22
CA GLY A 344 -10.85 -8.62 28.26
C GLY A 344 -10.64 -9.45 26.99
N ARG A 345 -11.68 -9.76 26.22
CA ARG A 345 -11.55 -10.41 24.90
C ARG A 345 -11.00 -9.47 23.84
N THR A 346 -11.34 -8.19 23.94
CA THR A 346 -11.00 -7.18 22.94
C THR A 346 -9.56 -6.66 23.10
N LEU A 347 -9.01 -6.68 24.34
CA LEU A 347 -7.67 -6.14 24.62
C LEU A 347 -6.55 -6.72 23.73
N PRO A 348 -6.44 -8.04 23.51
CA PRO A 348 -5.40 -8.58 22.60
C PRO A 348 -5.55 -8.09 21.16
N ILE A 349 -6.78 -7.89 20.69
CA ILE A 349 -7.08 -7.37 19.35
C ILE A 349 -6.65 -5.91 19.25
N CYS A 350 -6.93 -5.11 20.28
CA CYS A 350 -6.53 -3.71 20.37
C CYS A 350 -5.00 -3.58 20.36
N PHE A 351 -4.31 -4.36 21.17
CA PHE A 351 -2.85 -4.37 21.20
C PHE A 351 -2.26 -4.77 19.84
N ALA A 352 -2.82 -5.81 19.21
CA ALA A 352 -2.40 -6.24 17.89
C ALA A 352 -2.58 -5.15 16.83
N ASN A 353 -3.69 -4.41 16.86
CA ASN A 353 -3.91 -3.28 15.95
C ASN A 353 -2.92 -2.15 16.18
N ILE A 354 -2.63 -1.79 17.44
CA ILE A 354 -1.62 -0.76 17.75
C ILE A 354 -0.25 -1.16 17.19
N VAL A 355 0.16 -2.42 17.39
CA VAL A 355 1.45 -2.92 16.86
C VAL A 355 1.48 -2.89 15.35
N ILE A 356 0.40 -3.30 14.67
CA ILE A 356 0.33 -3.25 13.20
C ILE A 356 0.48 -1.82 12.71
N PHE A 357 -0.29 -0.89 13.26
CA PHE A 357 -0.25 0.49 12.80
C PHE A 357 1.06 1.20 13.18
N PHE A 358 1.72 0.82 14.27
CA PHE A 358 3.09 1.22 14.56
C PHE A 358 4.05 0.75 13.45
N ILE A 359 3.93 -0.51 13.00
CA ILE A 359 4.75 -1.05 11.91
C ILE A 359 4.40 -0.36 10.58
N VAL A 360 3.13 -0.08 10.31
CA VAL A 360 2.71 0.70 9.14
C VAL A 360 3.31 2.11 9.17
N GLY A 361 3.32 2.77 10.33
CA GLY A 361 3.97 4.07 10.49
C GLY A 361 5.46 4.01 10.16
N ILE A 362 6.19 3.04 10.70
CA ILE A 362 7.61 2.81 10.37
C ILE A 362 7.77 2.55 8.86
N TRP A 363 6.89 1.75 8.27
CA TRP A 363 6.94 1.44 6.84
C TRP A 363 6.77 2.68 5.96
N HIS A 364 5.90 3.63 6.33
CA HIS A 364 5.71 4.88 5.60
C HIS A 364 7.00 5.69 5.48
N GLY A 365 7.83 5.77 6.52
CA GLY A 365 9.08 6.49 6.41
C GLY A 365 9.90 6.54 7.70
N ALA A 366 11.15 6.94 7.52
CA ALA A 366 12.12 7.09 8.59
C ALA A 366 12.00 8.48 9.27
N ALA A 367 10.84 8.76 9.87
CA ALA A 367 10.58 10.01 10.59
C ALA A 367 9.54 9.82 11.70
N TRP A 368 9.66 10.60 12.78
CA TRP A 368 8.72 10.55 13.90
C TRP A 368 7.28 10.87 13.53
N LYS A 369 7.06 11.70 12.51
CA LYS A 369 5.72 12.02 11.99
C LYS A 369 4.95 10.79 11.53
N TYR A 370 5.61 9.86 10.86
CA TYR A 370 5.00 8.62 10.40
C TYR A 370 4.70 7.65 11.54
N ILE A 371 5.56 7.62 12.57
CA ILE A 371 5.28 6.86 13.80
C ILE A 371 4.04 7.43 14.50
N ALA A 372 3.94 8.76 14.62
CA ALA A 372 2.76 9.43 15.18
C ALA A 372 1.50 9.14 14.35
N TYR A 373 1.59 9.21 13.02
CA TYR A 373 0.51 8.83 12.09
C TYR A 373 0.02 7.39 12.29
N GLY A 374 0.95 6.45 12.35
CA GLY A 374 0.61 5.05 12.59
C GLY A 374 -0.06 4.84 13.94
N LEU A 375 0.53 5.36 15.03
CA LEU A 375 -0.04 5.26 16.38
C LEU A 375 -1.42 5.93 16.47
N TYR A 376 -1.63 7.09 15.84
CA TYR A 376 -2.94 7.76 15.77
C TYR A 376 -4.01 6.80 15.22
N ASN A 377 -3.76 6.17 14.07
CA ASN A 377 -4.69 5.22 13.48
C ASN A 377 -4.89 3.97 14.35
N GLY A 378 -3.81 3.42 14.89
CA GLY A 378 -3.85 2.25 15.78
C GLY A 378 -4.66 2.48 17.04
N PHE A 379 -4.48 3.64 17.70
CA PHE A 379 -5.25 4.01 18.90
C PHE A 379 -6.72 4.24 18.60
N ILE A 380 -7.08 4.94 17.52
CA ILE A 380 -8.49 5.15 17.17
C ILE A 380 -9.19 3.82 16.92
N ILE A 381 -8.56 2.88 16.20
CA ILE A 381 -9.13 1.56 15.95
C ILE A 381 -9.26 0.79 17.26
N ALA A 382 -8.25 0.81 18.12
CA ALA A 382 -8.28 0.13 19.41
C ALA A 382 -9.38 0.69 20.32
N ILE A 383 -9.49 2.01 20.44
CA ILE A 383 -10.53 2.69 21.23
C ILE A 383 -11.92 2.38 20.65
N SER A 384 -12.09 2.45 19.32
CA SER A 384 -13.36 2.10 18.67
C SER A 384 -13.80 0.68 18.98
N ASN A 385 -12.88 -0.29 18.96
CA ASN A 385 -13.16 -1.68 19.29
C ASN A 385 -13.52 -1.87 20.77
N LEU A 386 -12.83 -1.18 21.68
CA LEU A 386 -13.12 -1.22 23.12
C LEU A 386 -14.48 -0.60 23.44
N LEU A 387 -14.82 0.51 22.77
CA LEU A 387 -16.05 1.25 23.02
C LEU A 387 -17.26 0.72 22.23
N GLU A 388 -17.08 -0.29 21.38
CA GLU A 388 -18.21 -0.86 20.59
C GLU A 388 -19.42 -1.25 21.43
N PRO A 389 -19.29 -1.92 22.60
CA PRO A 389 -20.43 -2.24 23.45
C PRO A 389 -21.13 -0.99 24.02
N VAL A 390 -20.33 0.05 24.34
CA VAL A 390 -20.85 1.33 24.84
C VAL A 390 -21.64 2.04 23.73
N TYR A 391 -21.11 2.08 22.51
CA TYR A 391 -21.82 2.66 21.36
C TYR A 391 -23.14 1.93 21.09
N LYS A 392 -23.16 0.60 21.12
CA LYS A 392 -24.40 -0.18 20.94
C LYS A 392 -25.44 0.15 22.02
N LYS A 393 -25.00 0.30 23.28
CA LYS A 393 -25.88 0.70 24.38
C LYS A 393 -26.44 2.12 24.23
N LEU A 394 -25.59 3.06 23.78
CA LEU A 394 -26.00 4.45 23.53
C LEU A 394 -27.00 4.53 22.36
N LEU A 395 -26.73 3.83 21.25
CA LEU A 395 -27.66 3.78 20.12
C LEU A 395 -29.04 3.25 20.53
N SER A 396 -29.07 2.18 21.33
CA SER A 396 -30.30 1.63 21.86
C SER A 396 -31.00 2.63 22.80
N LYS A 397 -30.26 3.28 23.72
CA LYS A 397 -30.82 4.26 24.67
C LYS A 397 -31.44 5.46 23.95
N PHE A 398 -30.82 5.94 22.88
CA PHE A 398 -31.30 7.10 22.12
C PHE A 398 -32.22 6.68 20.94
N HIS A 399 -32.62 5.42 20.84
CA HIS A 399 -33.48 4.88 19.78
C HIS A 399 -32.94 5.20 18.36
N ILE A 400 -31.61 5.28 18.19
CA ILE A 400 -30.97 5.59 16.90
C ILE A 400 -30.98 4.32 16.05
N ASN A 401 -31.58 4.40 14.88
CA ASN A 401 -31.51 3.31 13.91
C ASN A 401 -30.14 3.29 13.24
N ALA A 402 -29.30 2.31 13.62
CA ALA A 402 -27.94 2.14 13.13
C ALA A 402 -27.84 1.85 11.61
N THR A 403 -28.94 1.43 10.97
CA THR A 403 -29.03 1.14 9.54
C THR A 403 -29.61 2.29 8.73
N SER A 404 -30.05 3.38 9.37
CA SER A 404 -30.61 4.53 8.67
C SER A 404 -29.58 5.22 7.77
N ARG A 405 -30.05 5.80 6.65
CA ARG A 405 -29.20 6.56 5.71
C ARG A 405 -28.51 7.74 6.41
N GLY A 406 -29.23 8.47 7.27
CA GLY A 406 -28.66 9.60 8.02
C GLY A 406 -27.55 9.17 8.97
N TRP A 407 -27.71 8.05 9.70
CA TRP A 407 -26.65 7.51 10.55
C TRP A 407 -25.44 7.04 9.74
N THR A 408 -25.67 6.37 8.61
CA THR A 408 -24.61 5.96 7.69
C THR A 408 -23.83 7.16 7.17
N LEU A 409 -24.50 8.23 6.74
CA LEU A 409 -23.86 9.46 6.29
C LEU A 409 -23.03 10.10 7.40
N TRP A 410 -23.56 10.19 8.62
CA TRP A 410 -22.80 10.68 9.79
C TRP A 410 -21.52 9.85 10.03
N GLN A 411 -21.62 8.52 9.96
CA GLN A 411 -20.44 7.66 10.12
C GLN A 411 -19.38 7.91 9.05
N ILE A 412 -19.78 8.11 7.79
CA ILE A 412 -18.88 8.41 6.68
C ILE A 412 -18.20 9.76 6.92
N ILE A 413 -18.96 10.82 7.21
CA ILE A 413 -18.42 12.16 7.45
C ILE A 413 -17.44 12.14 8.63
N ARG A 414 -17.85 11.57 9.77
CA ARG A 414 -16.97 11.43 10.95
C ARG A 414 -15.67 10.70 10.59
N THR A 415 -15.77 9.59 9.83
CA THR A 415 -14.60 8.81 9.45
C THR A 415 -13.69 9.60 8.52
N PHE A 416 -14.25 10.33 7.57
CA PHE A 416 -13.52 11.21 6.67
C PHE A 416 -12.77 12.30 7.45
N ILE A 417 -13.42 12.95 8.44
CA ILE A 417 -12.76 13.94 9.29
C ILE A 417 -11.59 13.31 10.06
N LEU A 418 -11.78 12.13 10.67
CA LEU A 418 -10.71 11.43 11.39
C LEU A 418 -9.55 11.06 10.48
N VAL A 419 -9.81 10.63 9.25
CA VAL A 419 -8.77 10.37 8.25
C VAL A 419 -7.99 11.64 7.94
N ASN A 420 -8.68 12.76 7.72
CA ASN A 420 -8.04 14.05 7.44
C ASN A 420 -7.16 14.57 8.60
N ILE A 421 -7.56 14.33 9.84
CA ILE A 421 -6.68 14.65 10.99
C ILE A 421 -5.39 13.81 10.93
N GLY A 422 -5.47 12.54 10.51
CA GLY A 422 -4.28 11.70 10.27
C GLY A 422 -3.37 12.25 9.17
N TRP A 423 -3.93 12.79 8.10
CA TRP A 423 -3.17 13.32 6.97
C TRP A 423 -2.27 14.51 7.30
N TYR A 424 -2.56 15.29 8.35
CA TYR A 424 -1.62 16.31 8.81
C TYR A 424 -0.27 15.72 9.20
N PHE A 425 -0.27 14.56 9.90
CA PHE A 425 0.98 13.89 10.28
C PHE A 425 1.69 13.25 9.08
N ASP A 426 0.94 12.78 8.10
CA ASP A 426 1.51 12.14 6.92
C ASP A 426 2.25 13.16 6.04
N MET A 427 1.64 14.32 5.80
CA MET A 427 2.18 15.34 4.88
C MET A 427 3.17 16.31 5.55
N ALA A 428 2.94 16.77 6.79
CA ALA A 428 3.81 17.73 7.48
C ALA A 428 5.27 17.22 7.57
N ASP A 429 6.24 18.12 7.70
CA ASP A 429 7.65 17.75 7.85
C ASP A 429 8.00 17.20 9.24
N SER A 430 7.23 17.58 10.26
CA SER A 430 7.44 17.17 11.64
C SER A 430 6.14 16.98 12.40
N VAL A 431 6.21 16.27 13.54
CA VAL A 431 5.09 16.14 14.49
C VAL A 431 4.68 17.53 15.01
N SER A 432 5.63 18.41 15.28
CA SER A 432 5.38 19.77 15.77
C SER A 432 4.58 20.58 14.76
N GLN A 433 4.99 20.56 13.48
CA GLN A 433 4.25 21.23 12.40
C GLN A 433 2.82 20.69 12.27
N ALA A 434 2.64 19.35 12.25
CA ALA A 434 1.32 18.74 12.18
C ALA A 434 0.40 19.20 13.32
N LEU A 435 0.90 19.20 14.56
CA LEU A 435 0.14 19.64 15.73
C LEU A 435 -0.15 21.15 15.69
N CYS A 436 0.81 21.97 15.23
CA CYS A 436 0.63 23.40 15.02
C CYS A 436 -0.50 23.64 14.01
N MET A 437 -0.45 23.01 12.84
CA MET A 437 -1.47 23.16 11.81
C MET A 437 -2.85 22.70 12.29
N ILE A 438 -2.96 21.55 12.99
CA ILE A 438 -4.22 21.06 13.58
C ILE A 438 -4.78 22.09 14.58
N ARG A 439 -3.93 22.60 15.49
CA ARG A 439 -4.34 23.60 16.47
C ARG A 439 -4.88 24.86 15.79
N TRP A 440 -4.13 25.41 14.85
CA TRP A 440 -4.50 26.66 14.16
C TRP A 440 -5.64 26.45 13.15
N SER A 441 -5.88 25.24 12.64
CA SER A 441 -7.10 24.93 11.88
C SER A 441 -8.37 25.19 12.69
N ILE A 442 -8.29 25.05 14.03
CA ILE A 442 -9.43 25.28 14.94
C ILE A 442 -9.42 26.69 15.48
N GLN A 443 -8.29 27.14 16.07
CA GLN A 443 -8.18 28.44 16.76
C GLN A 443 -8.16 29.62 15.79
N GLY A 444 -7.57 29.47 14.62
CA GLY A 444 -7.52 30.48 13.56
C GLY A 444 -8.65 30.39 12.55
N PHE A 445 -9.64 29.52 12.76
CA PHE A 445 -10.74 29.32 11.81
C PHE A 445 -11.62 30.56 11.70
N SER A 446 -11.81 31.05 10.48
CA SER A 446 -12.79 32.08 10.15
C SER A 446 -13.42 31.81 8.80
N LEU A 447 -14.74 31.91 8.72
CA LEU A 447 -15.47 31.85 7.44
C LEU A 447 -15.11 33.02 6.52
N SER A 448 -14.61 34.14 7.04
CA SER A 448 -14.13 35.26 6.22
C SER A 448 -12.92 34.90 5.37
N GLN A 449 -12.18 33.80 5.69
CA GLN A 449 -11.09 33.28 4.88
C GLN A 449 -11.60 32.51 3.63
N PHE A 450 -12.90 32.24 3.53
CA PHE A 450 -13.52 31.71 2.32
C PHE A 450 -13.79 32.84 1.32
N ASN A 451 -12.73 33.39 0.76
CA ASN A 451 -12.74 34.51 -0.17
C ASN A 451 -11.63 34.34 -1.22
N SER A 452 -11.25 35.43 -1.88
CA SER A 452 -10.18 35.43 -2.90
C SER A 452 -8.82 34.94 -2.40
N SER A 453 -8.57 34.92 -1.06
CA SER A 453 -7.31 34.42 -0.50
C SER A 453 -7.09 32.92 -0.77
N LEU A 454 -8.12 32.18 -1.13
CA LEU A 454 -7.98 30.81 -1.60
C LEU A 454 -7.21 30.71 -2.92
N LEU A 455 -7.18 31.77 -3.73
CA LEU A 455 -6.40 31.84 -4.96
C LEU A 455 -4.90 32.07 -4.67
N ASP A 456 -4.58 32.54 -3.46
CA ASP A 456 -3.19 32.73 -3.01
C ASP A 456 -2.54 31.41 -2.54
N LEU A 457 -3.31 30.30 -2.53
CA LEU A 457 -2.82 28.99 -2.15
C LEU A 457 -1.98 28.28 -3.25
N GLY A 458 -1.69 28.99 -4.35
CA GLY A 458 -0.79 28.51 -5.40
C GLY A 458 -1.46 27.90 -6.63
N ILE A 459 -2.80 27.88 -6.69
CA ILE A 459 -3.57 27.44 -7.85
C ILE A 459 -4.62 28.49 -8.25
N GLU A 460 -4.98 28.54 -9.54
CA GLU A 460 -5.94 29.47 -10.10
C GLU A 460 -7.39 28.97 -9.94
N ALA A 461 -8.37 29.88 -10.11
CA ALA A 461 -9.78 29.53 -10.07
C ALA A 461 -10.17 28.40 -11.04
N ARG A 462 -9.57 28.37 -12.23
CA ARG A 462 -9.80 27.29 -13.21
C ARG A 462 -9.36 25.94 -12.67
N ASP A 463 -8.28 25.88 -11.88
CA ASP A 463 -7.77 24.64 -11.33
C ASP A 463 -8.72 24.07 -10.28
N TYR A 464 -9.30 24.93 -9.44
CA TYR A 464 -10.36 24.52 -8.51
C TYR A 464 -11.57 23.93 -9.26
N ILE A 465 -12.01 24.58 -10.37
CA ILE A 465 -13.12 24.08 -11.17
C ILE A 465 -12.81 22.70 -11.76
N ILE A 466 -11.60 22.49 -12.29
CA ILE A 466 -11.17 21.22 -12.87
C ILE A 466 -11.09 20.13 -11.77
N ILE A 467 -10.52 20.44 -10.62
CA ILE A 467 -10.44 19.51 -9.49
C ILE A 467 -11.85 19.11 -9.02
N ILE A 468 -12.74 20.09 -8.82
CA ILE A 468 -14.11 19.85 -8.36
C ILE A 468 -14.88 19.01 -9.40
N ALA A 469 -14.81 19.36 -10.67
CA ALA A 469 -15.47 18.60 -11.74
C ALA A 469 -14.92 17.16 -11.82
N GLY A 470 -13.61 16.99 -11.73
CA GLY A 470 -12.96 15.68 -11.68
C GLY A 470 -13.39 14.86 -10.46
N CYS A 471 -13.43 15.48 -9.28
CA CYS A 471 -13.90 14.84 -8.05
C CYS A 471 -15.38 14.42 -8.15
N ILE A 472 -16.25 15.22 -8.78
CA ILE A 472 -17.65 14.86 -9.02
C ILE A 472 -17.74 13.63 -9.92
N ILE A 473 -16.96 13.56 -11.00
CA ILE A 473 -16.92 12.38 -11.89
C ILE A 473 -16.47 11.14 -11.09
N VAL A 474 -15.39 11.25 -10.32
CA VAL A 474 -14.90 10.12 -9.50
C VAL A 474 -15.92 9.73 -8.44
N PHE A 475 -16.62 10.68 -7.83
CA PHE A 475 -17.67 10.44 -6.85
C PHE A 475 -18.85 9.67 -7.48
N ILE A 476 -19.37 10.10 -8.64
CA ILE A 476 -20.46 9.40 -9.36
C ILE A 476 -20.03 7.96 -9.69
N ILE A 477 -18.84 7.77 -10.25
CA ILE A 477 -18.32 6.44 -10.58
C ILE A 477 -18.17 5.59 -9.30
N SER A 478 -17.77 6.20 -8.18
CA SER A 478 -17.64 5.51 -6.91
C SER A 478 -19.00 5.06 -6.33
N VAL A 479 -20.02 5.90 -6.43
CA VAL A 479 -21.41 5.54 -6.05
C VAL A 479 -21.91 4.37 -6.89
N LEU A 480 -21.77 4.44 -8.21
CA LEU A 480 -22.17 3.35 -9.10
C LEU A 480 -21.46 2.03 -8.77
N LYS A 481 -20.16 2.08 -8.42
CA LYS A 481 -19.40 0.91 -7.99
C LYS A 481 -19.86 0.37 -6.62
N GLU A 482 -20.25 1.22 -5.66
CA GLU A 482 -20.83 0.79 -4.38
C GLU A 482 -22.20 0.10 -4.58
N GLU A 483 -22.95 0.50 -5.60
CA GLU A 483 -24.20 -0.16 -6.03
C GLU A 483 -23.95 -1.46 -6.82
N GLY A 484 -22.70 -1.84 -7.05
CA GLY A 484 -22.32 -3.08 -7.74
C GLY A 484 -22.29 -2.97 -9.26
N ILE A 485 -22.36 -1.76 -9.83
CA ILE A 485 -22.33 -1.57 -11.29
C ILE A 485 -20.89 -1.76 -11.80
N ALA A 486 -20.73 -2.69 -12.72
CA ALA A 486 -19.48 -2.95 -13.42
C ALA A 486 -19.34 -1.97 -14.60
N ILE A 487 -18.64 -0.86 -14.39
CA ILE A 487 -18.60 0.29 -15.33
C ILE A 487 -18.08 -0.12 -16.72
N ARG A 488 -16.96 -0.87 -16.77
CA ARG A 488 -16.33 -1.27 -18.05
C ARG A 488 -17.25 -2.20 -18.85
N GLU A 489 -17.86 -3.15 -18.19
CA GLU A 489 -18.84 -4.08 -18.76
C GLU A 489 -20.09 -3.35 -19.23
N SER A 490 -20.54 -2.35 -18.46
CA SER A 490 -21.69 -1.50 -18.82
C SER A 490 -21.40 -0.66 -20.06
N ILE A 491 -20.18 -0.12 -20.20
CA ILE A 491 -19.74 0.59 -21.41
C ILE A 491 -19.63 -0.39 -22.59
N ALA A 492 -19.03 -1.56 -22.38
CA ALA A 492 -18.85 -2.58 -23.43
C ALA A 492 -20.18 -3.10 -23.99
N ALA A 493 -21.27 -3.04 -23.22
CA ALA A 493 -22.61 -3.41 -23.65
C ALA A 493 -23.32 -2.32 -24.50
N LYS A 494 -22.74 -1.10 -24.62
CA LYS A 494 -23.32 -0.02 -25.41
C LYS A 494 -22.99 -0.12 -26.91
N PRO A 495 -23.77 0.51 -27.78
CA PRO A 495 -23.47 0.61 -29.22
C PRO A 495 -22.06 1.17 -29.48
N LEU A 496 -21.45 0.75 -30.59
CA LEU A 496 -20.06 1.09 -30.93
C LEU A 496 -19.79 2.60 -30.89
N ALA A 497 -20.69 3.40 -31.41
CA ALA A 497 -20.56 4.86 -31.44
C ALA A 497 -20.48 5.45 -30.00
N VAL A 498 -21.29 4.94 -29.05
CA VAL A 498 -21.30 5.39 -27.66
C VAL A 498 -19.99 4.98 -26.95
N ARG A 499 -19.49 3.78 -27.23
CA ARG A 499 -18.22 3.30 -26.67
C ARG A 499 -17.05 4.20 -27.12
N TRP A 500 -16.95 4.44 -28.43
CA TRP A 500 -15.90 5.30 -28.98
C TRP A 500 -16.01 6.74 -28.52
N ALA A 501 -17.22 7.29 -28.42
CA ALA A 501 -17.44 8.61 -27.87
C ALA A 501 -16.92 8.73 -26.43
N ALA A 502 -17.17 7.71 -25.58
CA ALA A 502 -16.66 7.69 -24.21
C ALA A 502 -15.13 7.61 -24.17
N TYR A 503 -14.51 6.81 -25.04
CA TYR A 503 -13.05 6.69 -25.09
C TYR A 503 -12.39 7.98 -25.59
N TYR A 504 -12.88 8.59 -26.66
CA TYR A 504 -12.39 9.87 -27.16
C TYR A 504 -12.62 11.00 -26.15
N ALA A 505 -13.76 11.01 -25.46
CA ALA A 505 -14.01 11.99 -24.40
C ALA A 505 -12.98 11.88 -23.27
N LEU A 506 -12.67 10.65 -22.82
CA LEU A 506 -11.65 10.44 -21.78
C LEU A 506 -10.27 10.92 -22.25
N ILE A 507 -9.86 10.57 -23.47
CA ILE A 507 -8.59 11.01 -24.05
C ILE A 507 -8.55 12.53 -24.19
N ALA A 508 -9.61 13.14 -24.71
CA ALA A 508 -9.71 14.59 -24.87
C ALA A 508 -9.60 15.32 -23.51
N VAL A 509 -10.29 14.82 -22.49
CA VAL A 509 -10.21 15.37 -21.13
C VAL A 509 -8.77 15.29 -20.58
N ILE A 510 -8.08 14.17 -20.77
CA ILE A 510 -6.69 14.01 -20.32
C ILE A 510 -5.76 14.99 -21.07
N LEU A 511 -5.93 15.14 -22.40
CA LEU A 511 -5.06 15.99 -23.21
C LEU A 511 -5.33 17.50 -23.00
N ILE A 512 -6.60 17.89 -22.82
CA ILE A 512 -6.99 19.31 -22.67
C ILE A 512 -6.77 19.79 -21.24
N PHE A 513 -7.14 18.96 -20.26
CA PHE A 513 -7.12 19.31 -18.85
C PHE A 513 -5.98 18.67 -18.04
N GLY A 514 -5.09 17.91 -18.68
CA GLY A 514 -3.89 17.39 -18.01
C GLY A 514 -3.01 18.53 -17.51
N TYR A 515 -2.45 18.41 -16.31
CA TYR A 515 -1.56 19.41 -15.75
C TYR A 515 -0.18 19.35 -16.43
N ILE A 516 0.33 20.49 -16.89
CA ILE A 516 1.58 20.60 -17.67
C ILE A 516 2.72 21.22 -16.83
N GLY A 517 2.49 21.55 -15.56
CA GLY A 517 3.51 22.12 -14.68
C GLY A 517 4.55 21.10 -14.23
N ALA A 518 5.50 21.54 -13.42
CA ALA A 518 6.45 20.63 -12.76
C ALA A 518 5.65 19.67 -11.87
N THR A 519 5.59 18.40 -12.26
CA THR A 519 4.87 17.37 -11.51
C THR A 519 5.82 16.68 -10.56
N GLN A 520 5.36 16.42 -9.35
CA GLN A 520 6.00 15.43 -8.50
C GLN A 520 5.79 14.04 -9.11
N GLY A 521 6.77 13.15 -8.97
CA GLY A 521 6.59 11.73 -9.23
C GLY A 521 5.39 11.19 -8.43
N PHE A 522 5.11 9.92 -8.55
CA PHE A 522 4.10 9.30 -7.70
C PHE A 522 4.53 9.35 -6.23
N ILE A 523 3.64 9.80 -5.34
CA ILE A 523 3.92 9.97 -3.90
C ILE A 523 4.52 8.68 -3.31
N TYR A 524 3.89 7.54 -3.57
CA TYR A 524 4.34 6.24 -3.03
C TYR A 524 5.60 5.66 -3.71
N ALA A 525 6.07 6.20 -4.80
CA ALA A 525 7.35 5.78 -5.38
C ALA A 525 8.56 6.23 -4.52
N ASN A 526 8.35 7.21 -3.65
CA ASN A 526 9.39 7.78 -2.78
C ASN A 526 9.40 7.18 -1.35
N PHE A 527 8.53 6.19 -1.08
CA PHE A 527 8.43 5.53 0.24
C PHE A 527 9.35 4.30 0.40
#